data_f1195565b6df54ef282b039bcd5b5ed2
#
_entry.id   f1195565b6df54ef282b039bcd5b5ed2
#
_cell.length_a   1.000
_cell.length_b   1.000
_cell.length_c   1.000
_cell.angle_alpha   90.00
_cell.angle_beta   90.00
_cell.angle_gamma   90.00
#
_symmetry.space_group_name_H-M   'P 1'
#
loop_
_entity.id
_entity.type
_entity.pdbx_description
1 polymer ?
#
loop_
_entity_poly.entity_id
_entity_poly.type
_entity_poly.pdbx_seq_one_letter_code
_entity_poly.pdbx_strand_id
1 'polypeptide(L)'
;MSIEIKNKLIIISSPSGAGKTTLCKLLIKKIKNISLSVSYTSRNKRLNEINGKDYFFVSQNKFISLYNKKFFIETANNFNHYYGSPYKNVKIANIKNQHLLFDIDWKGARKIRRIYPKDKIIDFFILPPSKAELKKRLIKRGRDNSKEINLRLSYAIKEMKHYNEYKYVLINDNVQNTVNKIHKIIDYDNLIIHNNNFLKKKLIKIINK
;
A
#
# COMPACT_ATOMS: atom_id res chain seq x y z
N MET A 1 1.18 -13.79 16.38
CA MET A 1 0.01 -14.47 15.77
C MET A 1 -0.40 -13.67 14.56
N SER A 2 -0.45 -14.28 13.36
CA SER A 2 -1.02 -13.65 12.16
C SER A 2 -2.55 -13.70 12.24
N ILE A 3 -3.22 -12.59 11.93
CA ILE A 3 -4.67 -12.57 11.80
C ILE A 3 -5.02 -13.20 10.46
N GLU A 4 -5.90 -14.20 10.45
CA GLU A 4 -6.43 -14.76 9.20
C GLU A 4 -7.06 -13.67 8.32
N ILE A 5 -6.85 -13.77 7.01
CA ILE A 5 -7.38 -12.80 6.04
C ILE A 5 -8.42 -13.48 5.16
N LYS A 6 -9.64 -12.94 5.18
CA LYS A 6 -10.74 -13.40 4.34
C LYS A 6 -10.60 -12.91 2.89
N ASN A 7 -10.26 -11.66 2.71
CA ASN A 7 -10.11 -10.99 1.42
C ASN A 7 -8.63 -10.76 1.04
N LYS A 8 -8.35 -9.91 0.06
CA LYS A 8 -6.98 -9.60 -0.37
C LYS A 8 -6.37 -8.43 0.40
N LEU A 9 -5.07 -8.49 0.59
CA LEU A 9 -4.22 -7.35 0.93
C LEU A 9 -3.67 -6.77 -0.37
N ILE A 10 -4.04 -5.54 -0.65
CA ILE A 10 -3.58 -4.82 -1.82
C ILE A 10 -2.48 -3.87 -1.37
N ILE A 11 -1.29 -4.03 -1.90
CA ILE A 11 -0.13 -3.21 -1.53
C ILE A 11 0.23 -2.32 -2.70
N ILE A 12 0.32 -1.02 -2.46
CA ILE A 12 0.86 -0.07 -3.41
C ILE A 12 2.10 0.56 -2.80
N SER A 13 3.23 0.35 -3.48
CA SER A 13 4.50 0.99 -3.15
C SER A 13 5.02 1.79 -4.32
N SER A 14 5.80 2.81 -4.02
CA SER A 14 6.42 3.66 -5.04
C SER A 14 7.54 4.47 -4.42
N PRO A 15 8.45 5.00 -5.23
CA PRO A 15 9.36 6.04 -4.77
C PRO A 15 8.59 7.32 -4.42
N SER A 16 9.19 8.11 -3.52
CA SER A 16 8.63 9.42 -3.15
C SER A 16 8.42 10.29 -4.40
N GLY A 17 7.20 10.81 -4.59
CA GLY A 17 6.87 11.65 -5.75
C GLY A 17 6.17 10.93 -6.92
N ALA A 18 6.11 9.60 -6.94
CA ALA A 18 5.47 8.86 -8.05
C ALA A 18 3.93 8.90 -8.07
N GLY A 19 3.27 9.49 -7.04
CA GLY A 19 1.81 9.67 -7.04
C GLY A 19 1.01 8.62 -6.23
N LYS A 20 1.68 7.81 -5.40
CA LYS A 20 1.07 6.71 -4.62
C LYS A 20 -0.21 7.10 -3.87
N THR A 21 -0.15 8.11 -3.02
CA THR A 21 -1.29 8.56 -2.20
C THR A 21 -2.49 9.01 -3.05
N THR A 22 -2.24 9.66 -4.20
CA THR A 22 -3.30 10.05 -5.14
C THR A 22 -3.98 8.80 -5.73
N LEU A 23 -3.18 7.82 -6.16
CA LEU A 23 -3.70 6.54 -6.68
C LEU A 23 -4.53 5.82 -5.62
N CYS A 24 -4.04 5.71 -4.39
CA CYS A 24 -4.76 5.07 -3.29
C CYS A 24 -6.11 5.76 -3.02
N LYS A 25 -6.15 7.10 -2.96
CA LYS A 25 -7.39 7.86 -2.77
C LYS A 25 -8.41 7.63 -3.90
N LEU A 26 -7.95 7.55 -5.15
CA LEU A 26 -8.83 7.30 -6.30
C LEU A 26 -9.32 5.85 -6.35
N LEU A 27 -8.49 4.88 -5.98
CA LEU A 27 -8.90 3.47 -5.91
C LEU A 27 -9.98 3.25 -4.87
N ILE A 28 -9.88 3.86 -3.69
CA ILE A 28 -10.90 3.77 -2.63
C ILE A 28 -12.23 4.38 -3.09
N LYS A 29 -12.19 5.45 -3.88
CA LYS A 29 -13.42 6.03 -4.46
C LYS A 29 -14.03 5.15 -5.53
N LYS A 30 -13.20 4.42 -6.28
CA LYS A 30 -13.64 3.62 -7.44
C LYS A 30 -14.11 2.22 -7.06
N ILE A 31 -13.47 1.58 -6.10
CA ILE A 31 -13.72 0.18 -5.72
C ILE A 31 -14.55 0.15 -4.43
N LYS A 32 -15.78 -0.38 -4.50
CA LYS A 32 -16.72 -0.36 -3.36
C LYS A 32 -16.28 -1.22 -2.17
N ASN A 33 -15.63 -2.36 -2.43
CA ASN A 33 -15.27 -3.34 -1.39
C ASN A 33 -13.79 -3.24 -0.99
N ILE A 34 -13.21 -2.03 -0.98
CA ILE A 34 -11.84 -1.76 -0.54
C ILE A 34 -11.82 -0.71 0.57
N SER A 35 -10.95 -0.89 1.56
CA SER A 35 -10.69 0.09 2.60
C SER A 35 -9.22 0.40 2.73
N LEU A 36 -8.88 1.63 3.13
CA LEU A 36 -7.49 2.04 3.38
C LEU A 36 -7.03 1.55 4.74
N SER A 37 -5.84 0.96 4.79
CA SER A 37 -5.12 0.78 6.04
C SER A 37 -4.53 2.11 6.48
N VAL A 38 -5.27 2.89 7.27
CA VAL A 38 -4.77 4.16 7.79
C VAL A 38 -3.63 3.89 8.78
N SER A 39 -2.42 4.32 8.41
CA SER A 39 -1.20 4.12 9.19
C SER A 39 -1.02 5.18 10.27
N TYR A 40 -0.27 4.86 11.29
CA TYR A 40 0.25 5.80 12.30
C TYR A 40 1.56 6.41 11.79
N THR A 41 1.81 7.66 12.17
CA THR A 41 3.09 8.32 11.87
C THR A 41 3.51 9.28 12.97
N SER A 42 4.83 9.38 13.22
CA SER A 42 5.41 10.39 14.09
C SER A 42 5.73 11.71 13.38
N ARG A 43 5.47 11.79 12.07
CA ARG A 43 5.59 13.01 11.29
C ARG A 43 4.50 14.02 11.66
N ASN A 44 4.84 15.29 11.69
CA ASN A 44 3.85 16.35 11.84
C ASN A 44 2.80 16.32 10.71
N LYS A 45 1.56 16.62 11.09
CA LYS A 45 0.44 16.76 10.17
C LYS A 45 0.68 17.91 9.19
N ARG A 46 0.40 17.69 7.91
CA ARG A 46 0.42 18.74 6.90
C ARG A 46 -0.91 19.48 6.84
N LEU A 47 -0.92 20.68 6.24
CA LEU A 47 -2.06 21.59 6.22
C LEU A 47 -3.38 20.92 5.78
N ASN A 48 -3.32 20.13 4.71
CA ASN A 48 -4.50 19.50 4.09
C ASN A 48 -4.71 18.03 4.49
N GLU A 49 -4.02 17.54 5.53
CA GLU A 49 -4.19 16.18 6.02
C GLU A 49 -5.18 16.15 7.20
N ILE A 50 -5.94 15.08 7.31
CA ILE A 50 -6.95 14.89 8.35
C ILE A 50 -6.52 13.72 9.23
N ASN A 51 -6.45 13.95 10.56
CA ASN A 51 -6.13 12.90 11.52
C ASN A 51 -7.20 11.80 11.49
N GLY A 52 -6.75 10.54 11.48
CA GLY A 52 -7.63 9.37 11.39
C GLY A 52 -8.13 9.05 9.97
N LYS A 53 -7.86 9.92 8.99
CA LYS A 53 -8.23 9.71 7.58
C LYS A 53 -7.01 9.51 6.69
N ASP A 54 -6.03 10.41 6.75
CA ASP A 54 -4.78 10.28 5.99
C ASP A 54 -3.75 9.48 6.81
N TYR A 55 -3.58 9.82 8.08
CA TYR A 55 -2.75 9.13 9.08
C TYR A 55 -3.34 9.33 10.47
N PHE A 56 -2.95 8.48 11.42
CA PHE A 56 -3.02 8.78 12.85
C PHE A 56 -1.70 9.46 13.24
N PHE A 57 -1.74 10.77 13.44
CA PHE A 57 -0.56 11.55 13.82
C PHE A 57 -0.35 11.45 15.32
N VAL A 58 0.83 10.93 15.73
CA VAL A 58 1.19 10.70 17.13
C VAL A 58 2.60 11.21 17.41
N SER A 59 2.91 11.49 18.68
CA SER A 59 4.29 11.80 19.08
C SER A 59 5.21 10.59 18.87
N GLN A 60 6.51 10.84 18.73
CA GLN A 60 7.51 9.76 18.60
C GLN A 60 7.47 8.80 19.78
N ASN A 61 7.35 9.31 21.02
CA ASN A 61 7.26 8.48 22.23
C ASN A 61 6.01 7.59 22.20
N LYS A 62 4.88 8.14 21.76
CA LYS A 62 3.64 7.35 21.59
C LYS A 62 3.80 6.26 20.53
N PHE A 63 4.46 6.57 19.40
CA PHE A 63 4.73 5.57 18.37
C PHE A 63 5.59 4.42 18.91
N ILE A 64 6.69 4.73 19.61
CA ILE A 64 7.59 3.75 20.22
C ILE A 64 6.84 2.90 21.25
N SER A 65 6.01 3.50 22.10
CA SER A 65 5.16 2.77 23.05
C SER A 65 4.24 1.75 22.34
N LEU A 66 3.61 2.15 21.22
CA LEU A 66 2.78 1.25 20.42
C LEU A 66 3.60 0.15 19.74
N TYR A 67 4.80 0.48 19.26
CA TYR A 67 5.71 -0.49 18.66
C TYR A 67 6.11 -1.59 19.66
N ASN A 68 6.48 -1.21 20.88
CA ASN A 68 6.85 -2.14 21.93
C ASN A 68 5.68 -3.06 22.35
N LYS A 69 4.43 -2.60 22.21
CA LYS A 69 3.21 -3.39 22.42
C LYS A 69 2.85 -4.29 21.22
N LYS A 70 3.71 -4.41 20.21
CA LYS A 70 3.46 -5.18 18.98
C LYS A 70 2.15 -4.79 18.27
N PHE A 71 1.81 -3.51 18.32
CA PHE A 71 0.55 -2.97 17.78
C PHE A 71 0.49 -2.97 16.24
N PHE A 72 1.66 -2.94 15.57
CA PHE A 72 1.77 -2.79 14.13
C PHE A 72 2.10 -4.11 13.42
N ILE A 73 1.49 -4.33 12.25
CA ILE A 73 1.84 -5.41 11.30
C ILE A 73 3.21 -5.14 10.69
N GLU A 74 3.41 -3.89 10.25
CA GLU A 74 4.63 -3.42 9.65
C GLU A 74 4.97 -2.03 10.19
N THR A 75 6.25 -1.71 10.17
CA THR A 75 6.76 -0.38 10.49
C THR A 75 7.92 -0.03 9.58
N ALA A 76 8.06 1.24 9.25
CA ALA A 76 9.18 1.78 8.49
C ALA A 76 9.66 3.10 9.12
N ASN A 77 10.95 3.39 8.96
CA ASN A 77 11.52 4.70 9.26
C ASN A 77 11.94 5.34 7.94
N ASN A 78 11.38 6.50 7.64
CA ASN A 78 11.67 7.26 6.43
C ASN A 78 11.87 8.75 6.79
N PHE A 79 13.02 9.31 6.42
CA PHE A 79 13.36 10.69 6.72
C PHE A 79 13.18 11.04 8.21
N ASN A 80 13.69 10.20 9.10
CA ASN A 80 13.63 10.34 10.56
C ASN A 80 12.20 10.34 11.15
N HIS A 81 11.21 9.87 10.39
CA HIS A 81 9.85 9.68 10.86
C HIS A 81 9.43 8.22 10.81
N TYR A 82 8.74 7.78 11.84
CA TYR A 82 8.17 6.45 11.93
C TYR A 82 6.80 6.39 11.24
N TYR A 83 6.55 5.24 10.60
CA TYR A 83 5.27 4.87 10.00
C TYR A 83 4.93 3.45 10.41
N GLY A 84 3.64 3.14 10.59
CA GLY A 84 3.25 1.78 10.93
C GLY A 84 1.77 1.52 10.72
N SER A 85 1.45 0.36 10.18
CA SER A 85 0.07 -0.08 9.90
C SER A 85 -0.41 -0.99 11.04
N PRO A 86 -1.53 -0.67 11.72
CA PRO A 86 -1.98 -1.44 12.88
C PRO A 86 -2.69 -2.73 12.48
N TYR A 87 -2.53 -3.80 13.26
CA TYR A 87 -3.23 -5.09 13.10
C TYR A 87 -4.76 -4.95 13.09
N LYS A 88 -5.31 -3.98 13.83
CA LYS A 88 -6.77 -3.76 13.91
C LYS A 88 -7.40 -3.49 12.53
N ASN A 89 -6.65 -2.92 11.57
CA ASN A 89 -7.18 -2.62 10.23
C ASN A 89 -7.53 -3.89 9.47
N VAL A 90 -6.75 -4.98 9.65
CA VAL A 90 -7.07 -6.29 9.08
C VAL A 90 -8.35 -6.86 9.67
N LYS A 91 -8.50 -6.77 11.01
CA LYS A 91 -9.74 -7.23 11.70
C LYS A 91 -10.96 -6.48 11.16
N ILE A 92 -10.88 -5.16 11.05
CA ILE A 92 -11.99 -4.32 10.53
C ILE A 92 -12.32 -4.67 9.09
N ALA A 93 -11.31 -4.84 8.22
CA ALA A 93 -11.52 -5.22 6.82
C ALA A 93 -12.20 -6.59 6.70
N ASN A 94 -11.81 -7.57 7.53
CA ASN A 94 -12.45 -8.88 7.59
C ASN A 94 -13.92 -8.82 8.02
N ILE A 95 -14.24 -8.00 9.05
CA ILE A 95 -15.63 -7.81 9.53
C ILE A 95 -16.48 -7.18 8.41
N LYS A 96 -15.94 -6.20 7.70
CA LYS A 96 -16.62 -5.50 6.60
C LYS A 96 -16.62 -6.27 5.28
N ASN A 97 -15.98 -7.44 5.22
CA ASN A 97 -15.77 -8.22 4.00
C ASN A 97 -15.12 -7.40 2.87
N GLN A 98 -14.09 -6.62 3.20
CA GLN A 98 -13.40 -5.72 2.28
C GLN A 98 -11.96 -6.15 2.05
N HIS A 99 -11.43 -5.86 0.86
CA HIS A 99 -10.00 -5.82 0.60
C HIS A 99 -9.36 -4.71 1.44
N LEU A 100 -8.12 -4.91 1.87
CA LEU A 100 -7.37 -3.90 2.62
C LEU A 100 -6.23 -3.35 1.79
N LEU A 101 -6.29 -2.05 1.48
CA LEU A 101 -5.28 -1.33 0.72
C LEU A 101 -4.21 -0.73 1.63
N PHE A 102 -2.95 -1.02 1.36
CA PHE A 102 -1.78 -0.47 2.03
C PHE A 102 -1.07 0.55 1.14
N ASP A 103 -0.95 1.79 1.62
CA ASP A 103 -0.09 2.85 1.08
C ASP A 103 1.23 2.84 1.84
N ILE A 104 2.17 1.94 1.49
CA ILE A 104 3.40 1.68 2.23
C ILE A 104 4.63 1.66 1.31
N ASP A 105 5.82 1.70 1.89
CA ASP A 105 7.07 1.55 1.18
C ASP A 105 7.44 0.06 0.96
N TRP A 106 8.55 -0.19 0.26
CA TRP A 106 9.04 -1.54 -0.03
C TRP A 106 9.42 -2.32 1.24
N LYS A 107 9.87 -1.65 2.32
CA LYS A 107 10.22 -2.29 3.59
C LYS A 107 8.98 -2.83 4.28
N GLY A 108 7.91 -2.02 4.33
CA GLY A 108 6.61 -2.44 4.84
C GLY A 108 6.01 -3.58 4.01
N ALA A 109 6.10 -3.49 2.67
CA ALA A 109 5.64 -4.53 1.76
C ALA A 109 6.35 -5.87 2.01
N ARG A 110 7.67 -5.88 2.19
CA ARG A 110 8.43 -7.10 2.56
C ARG A 110 7.95 -7.72 3.86
N LYS A 111 7.62 -6.90 4.88
CA LYS A 111 7.11 -7.40 6.16
C LYS A 111 5.75 -8.08 5.98
N ILE A 112 4.84 -7.47 5.23
CA ILE A 112 3.52 -8.05 4.94
C ILE A 112 3.67 -9.38 4.18
N ARG A 113 4.52 -9.45 3.15
CA ARG A 113 4.78 -10.68 2.39
C ARG A 113 5.37 -11.83 3.22
N ARG A 114 6.07 -11.53 4.32
CA ARG A 114 6.58 -12.54 5.26
C ARG A 114 5.51 -13.10 6.20
N ILE A 115 4.47 -12.31 6.47
CA ILE A 115 3.43 -12.64 7.44
C ILE A 115 2.27 -13.37 6.78
N TYR A 116 1.92 -12.99 5.55
CA TYR A 116 0.73 -13.45 4.86
C TYR A 116 1.02 -14.26 3.61
N PRO A 117 0.17 -15.26 3.29
CA PRO A 117 0.33 -16.10 2.11
C PRO A 117 0.31 -15.28 0.81
N LYS A 118 1.09 -15.73 -0.17
CA LYS A 118 1.22 -15.03 -1.47
C LYS A 118 -0.10 -14.91 -2.23
N ASP A 119 -0.98 -15.90 -2.13
CA ASP A 119 -2.31 -15.89 -2.76
C ASP A 119 -3.26 -14.86 -2.13
N LYS A 120 -2.95 -14.34 -0.95
CA LYS A 120 -3.70 -13.26 -0.29
C LYS A 120 -3.20 -11.86 -0.63
N ILE A 121 -2.10 -11.74 -1.38
CA ILE A 121 -1.44 -10.46 -1.64
C ILE A 121 -1.52 -10.13 -3.13
N ILE A 122 -1.96 -8.91 -3.44
CA ILE A 122 -1.83 -8.28 -4.77
C ILE A 122 -0.97 -7.05 -4.57
N ASP A 123 0.26 -7.04 -5.08
CA ASP A 123 1.18 -5.95 -4.85
C ASP A 123 1.64 -5.26 -6.14
N PHE A 124 1.69 -3.95 -6.05
CA PHE A 124 2.03 -3.05 -7.14
C PHE A 124 3.21 -2.17 -6.76
N PHE A 125 4.18 -2.05 -7.67
CA PHE A 125 5.19 -1.01 -7.61
C PHE A 125 4.91 0.04 -8.68
N ILE A 126 4.77 1.29 -8.26
CA ILE A 126 4.44 2.41 -9.15
C ILE A 126 5.69 3.21 -9.47
N LEU A 127 6.05 3.26 -10.73
CA LEU A 127 7.17 4.04 -11.23
C LEU A 127 6.70 5.38 -11.82
N PRO A 128 7.50 6.44 -11.69
CA PRO A 128 7.28 7.66 -12.47
C PRO A 128 7.67 7.40 -13.94
N PRO A 129 7.13 8.17 -14.91
CA PRO A 129 7.45 7.98 -16.32
C PRO A 129 8.91 8.32 -16.66
N SER A 130 9.54 9.23 -15.90
CA SER A 130 10.94 9.59 -16.04
C SER A 130 11.51 10.22 -14.76
N LYS A 131 12.85 10.29 -14.67
CA LYS A 131 13.55 11.03 -13.62
C LYS A 131 13.24 12.54 -13.66
N ALA A 132 13.10 13.11 -14.86
CA ALA A 132 12.75 14.51 -15.05
C ALA A 132 11.35 14.82 -14.50
N GLU A 133 10.35 13.98 -14.84
CA GLU A 133 8.99 14.13 -14.32
C GLU A 133 8.92 13.95 -12.81
N LEU A 134 9.69 13.00 -12.26
CA LEU A 134 9.78 12.81 -10.81
C LEU A 134 10.32 14.06 -10.11
N LYS A 135 11.42 14.65 -10.63
CA LYS A 135 11.99 15.91 -10.12
C LYS A 135 10.95 17.03 -10.18
N LYS A 136 10.24 17.17 -11.30
CA LYS A 136 9.17 18.16 -11.48
C LYS A 136 8.04 18.00 -10.45
N ARG A 137 7.61 16.77 -10.19
CA ARG A 137 6.59 16.47 -9.16
C ARG A 137 7.06 16.78 -7.74
N LEU A 138 8.35 16.55 -7.42
CA LEU A 138 8.93 16.91 -6.14
C LEU A 138 8.96 18.43 -5.95
N ILE A 139 9.39 19.18 -6.96
CA ILE A 139 9.41 20.65 -6.96
C ILE A 139 7.99 21.22 -6.79
N LYS A 140 7.00 20.72 -7.56
CA LYS A 140 5.61 21.20 -7.51
C LYS A 140 4.96 21.01 -6.13
N ARG A 141 5.47 20.12 -5.30
CA ARG A 141 5.00 19.98 -3.90
C ARG A 141 5.32 21.21 -3.05
N GLY A 142 6.26 22.08 -3.48
CA GLY A 142 6.53 23.41 -2.91
C GLY A 142 7.01 23.43 -1.45
N ARG A 143 7.67 22.36 -0.99
CA ARG A 143 7.95 22.13 0.44
C ARG A 143 9.41 21.93 0.77
N ASP A 144 10.23 21.74 -0.27
CA ASP A 144 11.62 21.34 -0.12
C ASP A 144 12.51 22.35 -0.84
N ASN A 145 13.62 22.70 -0.23
CA ASN A 145 14.69 23.47 -0.88
C ASN A 145 15.43 22.58 -1.90
N SER A 146 16.28 23.16 -2.72
CA SER A 146 17.00 22.43 -3.79
C SER A 146 17.85 21.27 -3.27
N LYS A 147 18.43 21.39 -2.06
CA LYS A 147 19.20 20.30 -1.42
C LYS A 147 18.29 19.13 -1.02
N GLU A 148 17.14 19.41 -0.43
CA GLU A 148 16.15 18.40 -0.05
C GLU A 148 15.54 17.69 -1.26
N ILE A 149 15.26 18.43 -2.36
CA ILE A 149 14.78 17.85 -3.61
C ILE A 149 15.80 16.86 -4.16
N ASN A 150 17.09 17.24 -4.22
CA ASN A 150 18.14 16.36 -4.71
C ASN A 150 18.33 15.12 -3.81
N LEU A 151 18.24 15.28 -2.51
CA LEU A 151 18.29 14.18 -1.55
C LEU A 151 17.10 13.22 -1.75
N ARG A 152 15.89 13.74 -1.87
CA ARG A 152 14.69 12.92 -2.16
C ARG A 152 14.76 12.21 -3.50
N LEU A 153 15.33 12.85 -4.51
CA LEU A 153 15.52 12.25 -5.82
C LEU A 153 16.51 11.08 -5.75
N SER A 154 17.62 11.24 -5.00
CA SER A 154 18.59 10.16 -4.79
C SER A 154 17.99 8.97 -4.03
N TYR A 155 17.19 9.22 -3.00
CA TYR A 155 16.44 8.16 -2.29
C TYR A 155 15.43 7.48 -3.20
N ALA A 156 14.67 8.25 -3.99
CA ALA A 156 13.70 7.69 -4.92
C ALA A 156 14.34 6.76 -5.95
N ILE A 157 15.53 7.09 -6.47
CA ILE A 157 16.29 6.22 -7.37
C ILE A 157 16.69 4.91 -6.67
N LYS A 158 17.11 4.99 -5.39
CA LYS A 158 17.42 3.77 -4.61
C LYS A 158 16.16 2.93 -4.38
N GLU A 159 15.02 3.56 -4.06
CA GLU A 159 13.74 2.86 -3.88
C GLU A 159 13.26 2.17 -5.16
N MET A 160 13.49 2.78 -6.34
CA MET A 160 13.12 2.17 -7.62
C MET A 160 13.79 0.83 -7.88
N LYS A 161 14.97 0.56 -7.32
CA LYS A 161 15.67 -0.74 -7.47
C LYS A 161 14.89 -1.94 -6.91
N HIS A 162 13.89 -1.69 -6.07
CA HIS A 162 13.03 -2.73 -5.46
C HIS A 162 11.81 -3.10 -6.32
N TYR A 163 11.67 -2.57 -7.54
CA TYR A 163 10.53 -2.83 -8.41
C TYR A 163 10.33 -4.32 -8.73
N ASN A 164 11.43 -5.08 -8.89
CA ASN A 164 11.43 -6.50 -9.23
C ASN A 164 10.92 -7.42 -8.10
N GLU A 165 10.70 -6.90 -6.90
CA GLU A 165 10.10 -7.62 -5.78
C GLU A 165 8.57 -7.72 -5.86
N TYR A 166 7.94 -7.01 -6.81
CA TYR A 166 6.50 -6.87 -6.92
C TYR A 166 5.93 -7.67 -8.08
N LYS A 167 4.75 -8.24 -7.87
CA LYS A 167 4.03 -8.99 -8.90
C LYS A 167 3.66 -8.11 -10.10
N TYR A 168 3.30 -6.84 -9.83
CA TYR A 168 2.90 -5.88 -10.86
C TYR A 168 3.70 -4.59 -10.75
N VAL A 169 4.27 -4.16 -11.87
CA VAL A 169 5.01 -2.89 -12.01
C VAL A 169 4.30 -2.03 -13.03
N LEU A 170 3.91 -0.81 -12.62
CA LEU A 170 3.17 0.11 -13.48
C LEU A 170 3.87 1.47 -13.55
N ILE A 171 3.89 2.06 -14.74
CA ILE A 171 4.35 3.44 -14.94
C ILE A 171 3.14 4.37 -14.78
N ASN A 172 3.25 5.34 -13.88
CA ASN A 172 2.21 6.35 -13.63
C ASN A 172 2.47 7.61 -14.49
N ASP A 173 2.22 7.47 -15.77
CA ASP A 173 2.19 8.57 -16.76
C ASP A 173 0.89 9.36 -16.67
N ASN A 174 -0.23 8.64 -16.64
CA ASN A 174 -1.57 9.18 -16.44
C ASN A 174 -2.23 8.49 -15.25
N VAL A 175 -2.62 9.29 -14.26
CA VAL A 175 -3.19 8.79 -12.99
C VAL A 175 -4.47 7.97 -13.22
N GLN A 176 -5.39 8.45 -14.08
CA GLN A 176 -6.66 7.77 -14.32
C GLN A 176 -6.46 6.43 -15.03
N ASN A 177 -5.55 6.37 -16.00
CA ASN A 177 -5.19 5.14 -16.70
C ASN A 177 -4.54 4.14 -15.72
N THR A 178 -3.67 4.61 -14.84
CA THR A 178 -3.03 3.77 -13.83
C THR A 178 -4.04 3.20 -12.84
N VAL A 179 -5.00 4.01 -12.37
CA VAL A 179 -6.12 3.55 -11.53
C VAL A 179 -6.94 2.47 -12.24
N ASN A 180 -7.26 2.68 -13.54
CA ASN A 180 -8.03 1.71 -14.33
C ASN A 180 -7.27 0.38 -14.50
N LYS A 181 -5.96 0.42 -14.73
CA LYS A 181 -5.11 -0.78 -14.83
C LYS A 181 -5.11 -1.55 -13.50
N ILE A 182 -4.89 -0.86 -12.38
CA ILE A 182 -4.90 -1.48 -11.04
C ILE A 182 -6.26 -2.12 -10.75
N HIS A 183 -7.36 -1.42 -11.03
CA HIS A 183 -8.71 -1.94 -10.82
C HIS A 183 -8.96 -3.22 -11.63
N LYS A 184 -8.65 -3.22 -12.94
CA LYS A 184 -8.79 -4.42 -13.78
C LYS A 184 -7.97 -5.61 -13.28
N ILE A 185 -6.76 -5.39 -12.77
CA ILE A 185 -5.92 -6.45 -12.20
C ILE A 185 -6.55 -7.04 -10.93
N ILE A 186 -7.10 -6.18 -10.05
CA ILE A 186 -7.79 -6.63 -8.84
C ILE A 186 -9.03 -7.45 -9.20
N ASP A 187 -9.84 -7.00 -10.16
CA ASP A 187 -11.02 -7.71 -10.63
C ASP A 187 -10.66 -9.07 -11.24
N TYR A 188 -9.64 -9.13 -12.07
CA TYR A 188 -9.15 -10.36 -12.66
C TYR A 188 -8.66 -11.38 -11.62
N ASP A 189 -7.91 -10.95 -10.61
CA ASP A 189 -7.43 -11.80 -9.52
C ASP A 189 -8.61 -12.37 -8.70
N ASN A 190 -9.67 -11.59 -8.50
CA ASN A 190 -10.91 -12.03 -7.85
C ASN A 190 -11.65 -13.10 -8.68
N LEU A 191 -11.72 -12.93 -10.00
CA LEU A 191 -12.37 -13.89 -10.91
C LEU A 191 -11.66 -15.25 -10.91
N ILE A 192 -10.33 -15.27 -10.95
CA ILE A 192 -9.53 -16.51 -10.88
C ILE A 192 -9.84 -17.28 -9.60
N ILE A 193 -9.89 -16.61 -8.45
CA ILE A 193 -10.18 -17.26 -7.17
C ILE A 193 -11.60 -17.83 -7.14
N HIS A 194 -12.57 -17.08 -7.66
CA HIS A 194 -13.96 -17.54 -7.72
C HIS A 194 -14.09 -18.81 -8.58
N ASN A 195 -13.48 -18.83 -9.74
CA ASN A 195 -13.46 -20.00 -10.63
C ASN A 195 -12.75 -21.20 -9.99
N ASN A 196 -11.60 -21.00 -9.34
CA ASN A 196 -10.89 -22.09 -8.66
C ASN A 196 -11.69 -22.68 -7.49
N ASN A 197 -12.40 -21.88 -6.72
CA ASN A 197 -13.26 -22.34 -5.64
C ASN A 197 -14.50 -23.09 -6.18
N PHE A 198 -15.07 -22.62 -7.27
CA PHE A 198 -16.18 -23.28 -7.94
C PHE A 198 -15.76 -24.66 -8.47
N LEU A 199 -14.62 -24.73 -9.17
CA LEU A 199 -14.08 -25.98 -9.69
C LEU A 199 -13.73 -26.97 -8.59
N LYS A 200 -13.12 -26.53 -7.49
CA LYS A 200 -12.84 -27.39 -6.32
C LYS A 200 -14.12 -27.99 -5.76
N LYS A 201 -15.17 -27.18 -5.53
CA LYS A 201 -16.47 -27.66 -5.04
C LYS A 201 -17.10 -28.66 -5.99
N LYS A 202 -17.01 -28.45 -7.31
CA LYS A 202 -17.55 -29.35 -8.33
C LYS A 202 -16.78 -30.67 -8.38
N LEU A 203 -15.44 -30.64 -8.30
CA LEU A 203 -14.56 -31.81 -8.23
C LEU A 203 -14.88 -32.70 -7.01
N ILE A 204 -14.99 -32.10 -5.83
CA ILE A 204 -15.33 -32.85 -4.60
C ILE A 204 -16.66 -33.58 -4.77
N LYS A 205 -17.68 -32.97 -5.39
CA LYS A 205 -18.95 -33.62 -5.66
C LYS A 205 -18.88 -34.74 -6.72
N ILE A 206 -17.89 -34.69 -7.61
CA ILE A 206 -17.71 -35.75 -8.64
C ILE A 206 -16.93 -36.92 -8.04
N ILE A 207 -15.92 -36.67 -7.20
CA ILE A 207 -15.04 -37.70 -6.62
C ILE A 207 -15.76 -38.47 -5.49
N ASN A 208 -16.66 -37.80 -4.74
CA ASN A 208 -17.40 -38.42 -3.64
C ASN A 208 -18.75 -39.04 -4.04
N LYS A 209 -19.00 -39.18 -5.33
CA LYS A 209 -20.08 -40.03 -5.91
C LYS A 209 -19.47 -41.33 -6.41
#